data_ab4d67e0cff94e4df734b43c3ce89960
#
_entry.id   ab4d67e0cff94e4df734b43c3ce89960
#
_cell.length_a   1.000
_cell.length_b   1.000
_cell.length_c   1.000
_cell.angle_alpha   90.00
_cell.angle_beta   90.00
_cell.angle_gamma   90.00
#
_symmetry.space_group_name_H-M   'P 1'
#
loop_
_entity.id
_entity.type
_entity.pdbx_description
1 polymer ?
#
loop_
_entity_poly.entity_id
_entity_poly.type
_entity_poly.pdbx_seq_one_letter_code
_entity_poly.pdbx_strand_id
1 'polypeptide(L)'
;MVNVGEKAPDFELLDTDLKKRRLSEFLAKGRYVVLAFFPGAFTSVCTKEMCTFRDRMARLNNLDAEVIGISVDSPFAQKAFKEANMLNFTLLSDFNREVIEKYNVVLPDLLGLGLKKLAKRAVFIIDPKGIVVYKWVSEDPRVEPDYDEIERVLERLKKGGSVK
;
A
#
# COMPACT_ATOMS: atom_id res chain seq x y z
N MET A 1 14.99 -7.16 4.71
CA MET A 1 13.80 -7.62 3.97
C MET A 1 12.66 -7.83 4.96
N VAL A 2 11.45 -7.42 4.61
CA VAL A 2 10.29 -7.56 5.48
C VAL A 2 9.49 -8.79 5.06
N ASN A 3 9.30 -9.72 5.99
CA ASN A 3 8.65 -11.00 5.72
C ASN A 3 7.43 -11.21 6.62
N VAL A 4 6.54 -12.13 6.19
CA VAL A 4 5.39 -12.54 7.02
C VAL A 4 5.90 -13.06 8.36
N GLY A 5 5.24 -12.65 9.45
CA GLY A 5 5.62 -12.99 10.82
C GLY A 5 6.55 -11.98 11.48
N GLU A 6 7.14 -11.08 10.71
CA GLU A 6 8.03 -10.06 11.24
C GLU A 6 7.28 -8.75 11.50
N LYS A 7 7.86 -7.92 12.35
CA LYS A 7 7.31 -6.59 12.62
C LYS A 7 7.51 -5.69 11.42
N ALA A 8 6.45 -5.01 10.99
CA ALA A 8 6.52 -4.04 9.91
C ALA A 8 7.28 -2.79 10.39
N PRO A 9 8.28 -2.31 9.62
CA PRO A 9 8.96 -1.06 9.98
C PRO A 9 7.99 0.12 10.04
N ASP A 10 8.05 0.89 11.13
CA ASP A 10 7.27 2.12 11.24
C ASP A 10 7.87 3.18 10.32
N PHE A 11 7.07 4.19 9.99
CA PHE A 11 7.50 5.28 9.13
C PHE A 11 6.66 6.52 9.41
N GLU A 12 7.15 7.66 8.93
CA GLU A 12 6.42 8.92 8.94
C GLU A 12 6.49 9.53 7.55
N LEU A 13 5.34 9.73 6.92
CA LEU A 13 5.23 10.27 5.57
C LEU A 13 4.13 11.33 5.52
N LEU A 14 4.23 12.26 4.55
CA LEU A 14 3.19 13.25 4.31
C LEU A 14 2.03 12.63 3.53
N ASP A 15 0.80 12.98 3.94
CA ASP A 15 -0.39 12.66 3.16
C ASP A 15 -0.69 13.78 2.15
N THR A 16 -1.81 13.69 1.44
CA THR A 16 -2.20 14.67 0.43
C THR A 16 -2.60 16.03 1.00
N ASP A 17 -2.80 16.11 2.31
CA ASP A 17 -3.08 17.36 3.01
C ASP A 17 -1.85 17.94 3.71
N LEU A 18 -0.66 17.39 3.38
CA LEU A 18 0.64 17.78 3.94
C LEU A 18 0.75 17.52 5.44
N LYS A 19 -0.03 16.58 5.96
CA LYS A 19 0.06 16.15 7.35
C LYS A 19 0.99 14.95 7.47
N LYS A 20 1.80 14.95 8.52
CA LYS A 20 2.69 13.82 8.82
C LYS A 20 1.86 12.68 9.39
N ARG A 21 1.99 11.50 8.78
CA ARG A 21 1.25 10.31 9.19
C ARG A 21 2.22 9.17 9.46
N ARG A 22 1.95 8.41 10.50
CA ARG A 22 2.77 7.25 10.89
C ARG A 22 1.99 5.96 10.73
N LEU A 23 2.69 4.87 10.39
CA LEU A 23 2.06 3.54 10.35
C LEU A 23 1.43 3.22 11.72
N SER A 24 2.15 3.49 12.80
CA SER A 24 1.68 3.24 14.16
C SER A 24 0.36 3.93 14.48
N GLU A 25 0.12 5.10 13.92
CA GLU A 25 -1.13 5.85 14.09
C GLU A 25 -2.32 5.08 13.48
N PHE A 26 -2.13 4.48 12.31
CA PHE A 26 -3.17 3.68 11.66
C PHE A 26 -3.42 2.38 12.41
N LEU A 27 -2.36 1.74 12.89
CA LEU A 27 -2.47 0.50 13.66
C LEU A 27 -3.15 0.70 15.02
N ALA A 28 -3.00 1.89 15.61
CA ALA A 28 -3.62 2.23 16.90
C ALA A 28 -5.15 2.22 16.83
N LYS A 29 -5.74 2.27 15.64
CA LYS A 29 -7.19 2.17 15.44
C LYS A 29 -7.71 0.74 15.63
N GLY A 30 -6.82 -0.24 15.80
CA GLY A 30 -7.21 -1.64 15.98
C GLY A 30 -7.61 -2.33 14.69
N ARG A 31 -7.23 -1.78 13.54
CA ARG A 31 -7.59 -2.30 12.22
C ARG A 31 -6.40 -2.89 11.50
N TYR A 32 -6.67 -3.79 10.55
CA TYR A 32 -5.64 -4.24 9.61
C TYR A 32 -5.30 -3.11 8.66
N VAL A 33 -4.03 -2.98 8.30
CA VAL A 33 -3.58 -2.01 7.32
C VAL A 33 -3.10 -2.75 6.08
N VAL A 34 -3.67 -2.40 4.92
CA VAL A 34 -3.25 -2.91 3.62
C VAL A 34 -2.37 -1.84 3.00
N LEU A 35 -1.04 -2.04 3.04
CA LEU A 35 -0.09 -1.13 2.39
C LEU A 35 0.04 -1.52 0.94
N ALA A 36 -0.34 -0.61 0.04
CA ALA A 36 -0.25 -0.84 -1.40
C ALA A 36 0.79 0.11 -2.00
N PHE A 37 2.00 -0.40 -2.23
CA PHE A 37 3.05 0.34 -2.91
C PHE A 37 2.80 0.28 -4.42
N PHE A 38 2.97 1.41 -5.11
CA PHE A 38 2.79 1.45 -6.56
C PHE A 38 3.82 2.39 -7.21
N PRO A 39 4.21 2.11 -8.48
CA PRO A 39 5.28 2.86 -9.15
C PRO A 39 5.01 4.35 -9.36
N GLY A 40 3.80 4.74 -9.74
CA GLY A 40 3.53 6.15 -9.99
C GLY A 40 2.08 6.49 -10.28
N ALA A 41 1.66 7.66 -9.81
CA ALA A 41 0.33 8.20 -10.07
C ALA A 41 0.11 8.42 -11.57
N PHE A 42 -1.14 8.30 -12.01
CA PHE A 42 -1.58 8.51 -13.39
C PHE A 42 -1.05 7.50 -14.42
N THR A 43 -0.28 6.49 -14.01
CA THR A 43 0.06 5.39 -14.91
C THR A 43 -1.13 4.44 -15.03
N SER A 44 -1.25 3.73 -16.16
CA SER A 44 -2.45 2.95 -16.48
C SER A 44 -2.75 1.85 -15.45
N VAL A 45 -1.78 1.02 -15.12
CA VAL A 45 -1.95 -0.10 -14.19
C VAL A 45 -2.14 0.40 -12.75
N CYS A 46 -1.39 1.44 -12.36
CA CYS A 46 -1.54 2.03 -11.03
C CYS A 46 -2.91 2.66 -10.83
N THR A 47 -3.42 3.36 -11.85
CA THR A 47 -4.77 3.93 -11.81
C THR A 47 -5.80 2.83 -11.66
N LYS A 48 -5.68 1.74 -12.43
CA LYS A 48 -6.58 0.59 -12.33
C LYS A 48 -6.53 -0.05 -10.95
N GLU A 49 -5.35 -0.23 -10.40
CA GLU A 49 -5.18 -0.81 -9.06
C GLU A 49 -5.84 0.05 -7.98
N MET A 50 -5.56 1.35 -7.97
CA MET A 50 -6.12 2.24 -6.96
C MET A 50 -7.63 2.37 -7.09
N CYS A 51 -8.15 2.42 -8.30
CA CYS A 51 -9.61 2.44 -8.52
C CYS A 51 -10.27 1.13 -8.10
N THR A 52 -9.58 0.00 -8.27
CA THR A 52 -10.09 -1.29 -7.80
C THR A 52 -10.18 -1.32 -6.28
N PHE A 53 -9.17 -0.85 -5.58
CA PHE A 53 -9.24 -0.72 -4.11
C PHE A 53 -10.36 0.24 -3.69
N ARG A 54 -10.51 1.37 -4.38
CA ARG A 54 -11.60 2.31 -4.13
C ARG A 54 -12.96 1.61 -4.19
N ASP A 55 -13.18 0.82 -5.23
CA ASP A 55 -14.45 0.14 -5.45
C ASP A 55 -14.70 -0.99 -4.44
N ARG A 56 -13.64 -1.52 -3.83
CA ARG A 56 -13.74 -2.58 -2.83
C ARG A 56 -13.73 -2.08 -1.38
N MET A 57 -13.64 -0.77 -1.17
CA MET A 57 -13.47 -0.22 0.19
C MET A 57 -14.62 -0.59 1.13
N ALA A 58 -15.86 -0.67 0.66
CA ALA A 58 -16.99 -1.06 1.51
C ALA A 58 -16.77 -2.47 2.10
N ARG A 59 -16.32 -3.41 1.27
CA ARG A 59 -16.01 -4.78 1.72
C ARG A 59 -14.81 -4.82 2.65
N LEU A 60 -13.76 -4.04 2.32
CA LEU A 60 -12.55 -3.98 3.13
C LEU A 60 -12.84 -3.37 4.51
N ASN A 61 -13.68 -2.34 4.57
CA ASN A 61 -14.10 -1.74 5.84
C ASN A 61 -14.85 -2.78 6.71
N ASN A 62 -15.70 -3.60 6.09
CA ASN A 62 -16.41 -4.67 6.81
C ASN A 62 -15.45 -5.76 7.32
N LEU A 63 -14.27 -5.86 6.75
CA LEU A 63 -13.22 -6.79 7.18
C LEU A 63 -12.24 -6.13 8.15
N ASP A 64 -12.58 -4.95 8.69
CA ASP A 64 -11.76 -4.16 9.60
C ASP A 64 -10.39 -3.83 9.01
N ALA A 65 -10.35 -3.52 7.71
CA ALA A 65 -9.13 -3.18 6.99
C ALA A 65 -9.19 -1.77 6.42
N GLU A 66 -8.04 -1.10 6.41
CA GLU A 66 -7.84 0.22 5.82
C GLU A 66 -6.73 0.13 4.78
N VAL A 67 -6.94 0.70 3.61
CA VAL A 67 -5.94 0.73 2.54
C VAL A 67 -5.13 2.02 2.64
N ILE A 68 -3.81 1.89 2.52
CA ILE A 68 -2.87 3.02 2.45
C ILE A 68 -2.06 2.83 1.17
N GLY A 69 -2.17 3.76 0.24
CA GLY A 69 -1.37 3.74 -0.98
C GLY A 69 -0.08 4.53 -0.78
N ILE A 70 1.05 3.98 -1.24
CA ILE A 70 2.36 4.62 -1.11
C ILE A 70 3.06 4.63 -2.46
N SER A 71 3.52 5.80 -2.89
CA SER A 71 4.37 5.98 -4.07
C SER A 71 5.41 7.05 -3.81
N VAL A 72 6.38 7.20 -4.72
CA VAL A 72 7.40 8.24 -4.59
C VAL A 72 6.97 9.57 -5.22
N ASP A 73 5.75 9.65 -5.72
CA ASP A 73 5.20 10.92 -6.22
C ASP A 73 5.12 11.95 -5.09
N SER A 74 5.20 13.24 -5.46
CA SER A 74 5.02 14.29 -4.47
C SER A 74 3.60 14.26 -3.88
N PRO A 75 3.39 14.83 -2.69
CA PRO A 75 2.03 14.92 -2.12
C PRO A 75 1.08 15.69 -3.04
N PHE A 76 1.61 16.65 -3.79
CA PHE A 76 0.81 17.47 -4.71
C PHE A 76 0.30 16.65 -5.89
N ALA A 77 1.18 15.84 -6.49
CA ALA A 77 0.80 14.93 -7.57
C ALA A 77 -0.19 13.88 -7.07
N GLN A 78 0.04 13.34 -5.87
CA GLN A 78 -0.87 12.36 -5.27
C GLN A 78 -2.24 12.96 -4.97
N LYS A 79 -2.29 14.22 -4.56
CA LYS A 79 -3.57 14.90 -4.31
C LYS A 79 -4.39 15.01 -5.59
N ALA A 80 -3.76 15.43 -6.68
CA ALA A 80 -4.43 15.51 -7.98
C ALA A 80 -4.92 14.13 -8.44
N PHE A 81 -4.09 13.11 -8.26
CA PHE A 81 -4.44 11.73 -8.62
C PHE A 81 -5.62 11.23 -7.79
N LYS A 82 -5.62 11.47 -6.48
CA LYS A 82 -6.68 11.07 -5.58
C LYS A 82 -8.01 11.75 -5.96
N GLU A 83 -7.96 13.05 -6.23
CA GLU A 83 -9.16 13.81 -6.62
C GLU A 83 -9.69 13.37 -7.97
N ALA A 84 -8.82 13.21 -8.96
CA ALA A 84 -9.20 12.81 -10.31
C ALA A 84 -9.89 11.43 -10.34
N ASN A 85 -9.51 10.53 -9.46
CA ASN A 85 -10.04 9.17 -9.40
C ASN A 85 -10.99 8.93 -8.22
N MET A 86 -11.31 9.97 -7.46
CA MET A 86 -12.21 9.88 -6.31
C MET A 86 -11.81 8.78 -5.33
N LEU A 87 -10.51 8.67 -5.05
CA LEU A 87 -10.00 7.67 -4.14
C LEU A 87 -10.46 7.97 -2.71
N ASN A 88 -10.98 6.96 -2.03
CA ASN A 88 -11.57 7.08 -0.70
C ASN A 88 -10.68 6.46 0.39
N PHE A 89 -9.38 6.49 0.19
CA PHE A 89 -8.40 6.02 1.16
C PHE A 89 -7.17 6.93 1.12
N THR A 90 -6.32 6.81 2.12
CA THR A 90 -5.14 7.66 2.28
C THR A 90 -4.04 7.29 1.29
N LEU A 91 -3.42 8.31 0.69
CA LEU A 91 -2.17 8.17 -0.06
C LEU A 91 -1.05 8.84 0.72
N LEU A 92 0.11 8.21 0.80
CA LEU A 92 1.29 8.73 1.46
C LEU A 92 2.44 8.86 0.47
N SER A 93 3.19 9.96 0.60
CA SER A 93 4.29 10.27 -0.32
C SER A 93 5.63 9.82 0.26
N ASP A 94 6.25 8.84 -0.38
CA ASP A 94 7.62 8.46 -0.09
C ASP A 94 8.59 9.16 -1.05
N PHE A 95 8.43 10.47 -1.19
CA PHE A 95 9.20 11.29 -2.12
C PHE A 95 10.71 11.11 -1.95
N ASN A 96 11.16 10.93 -0.71
CA ASN A 96 12.59 10.75 -0.41
C ASN A 96 13.04 9.28 -0.46
N ARG A 97 12.16 8.36 -0.83
CA ARG A 97 12.48 6.94 -1.09
C ARG A 97 12.99 6.18 0.14
N GLU A 98 12.68 6.65 1.33
CA GLU A 98 13.14 6.02 2.57
C GLU A 98 12.36 4.75 2.90
N VAL A 99 11.06 4.77 2.70
CA VAL A 99 10.18 3.66 3.07
C VAL A 99 10.28 2.51 2.08
N ILE A 100 10.38 2.80 0.79
CA ILE A 100 10.56 1.72 -0.20
C ILE A 100 11.88 0.98 0.04
N GLU A 101 12.90 1.65 0.56
CA GLU A 101 14.14 1.00 0.95
C GLU A 101 13.95 0.13 2.20
N LYS A 102 13.26 0.65 3.22
CA LYS A 102 12.97 -0.11 4.44
C LYS A 102 12.21 -1.39 4.16
N TYR A 103 11.27 -1.34 3.22
CA TYR A 103 10.43 -2.48 2.86
C TYR A 103 11.04 -3.34 1.74
N ASN A 104 12.21 -2.95 1.23
CA ASN A 104 12.90 -3.64 0.14
C ASN A 104 12.03 -3.80 -1.10
N VAL A 105 11.36 -2.71 -1.48
CA VAL A 105 10.48 -2.67 -2.66
C VAL A 105 10.90 -1.58 -3.63
N VAL A 106 12.21 -1.39 -3.80
CA VAL A 106 12.75 -0.43 -4.77
C VAL A 106 12.75 -1.07 -6.16
N LEU A 107 12.07 -0.44 -7.10
CA LEU A 107 12.10 -0.80 -8.52
C LEU A 107 13.29 -0.06 -9.14
N PRO A 108 14.35 -0.78 -9.58
CA PRO A 108 15.56 -0.10 -10.09
C PRO A 108 15.29 0.77 -11.30
N ASP A 109 14.45 0.30 -12.22
CA ASP A 109 14.13 1.00 -13.47
C ASP A 109 12.77 0.54 -13.96
N LEU A 110 11.91 1.50 -14.31
CA LEU A 110 10.58 1.19 -14.86
C LEU A 110 10.71 0.86 -16.35
N LEU A 111 10.61 -0.44 -16.67
CA LEU A 111 10.54 -0.96 -18.05
C LEU A 111 11.66 -0.42 -18.99
N GLY A 112 12.83 -0.16 -18.46
CA GLY A 112 13.95 0.33 -19.25
C GLY A 112 13.86 1.80 -19.65
N LEU A 113 12.93 2.55 -19.07
CA LEU A 113 12.71 3.96 -19.43
C LEU A 113 13.66 4.93 -18.72
N GLY A 114 14.54 4.44 -17.84
CA GLY A 114 15.42 5.31 -17.07
C GLY A 114 14.75 5.99 -15.88
N LEU A 115 13.52 5.62 -15.56
CA LEU A 115 12.81 6.11 -14.37
C LEU A 115 13.19 5.21 -13.19
N LYS A 116 14.18 5.67 -12.44
CA LYS A 116 14.86 4.85 -11.42
C LYS A 116 14.31 5.07 -10.03
N LYS A 117 14.39 4.02 -9.20
CA LYS A 117 14.08 4.06 -7.77
C LYS A 117 12.61 4.44 -7.49
N LEU A 118 11.72 3.90 -8.28
CA LEU A 118 10.28 3.96 -7.99
C LEU A 118 9.93 2.80 -7.05
N ALA A 119 8.71 2.78 -6.54
CA ALA A 119 8.25 1.64 -5.76
C ALA A 119 7.91 0.48 -6.69
N LYS A 120 8.28 -0.75 -6.29
CA LYS A 120 7.70 -1.95 -6.90
C LYS A 120 6.23 -1.99 -6.56
N ARG A 121 5.42 -2.67 -7.39
CA ARG A 121 4.04 -2.94 -7.02
C ARG A 121 4.05 -4.02 -5.96
N ALA A 122 3.57 -3.70 -4.76
CA ALA A 122 3.65 -4.60 -3.62
C ALA A 122 2.48 -4.36 -2.68
N VAL A 123 2.02 -5.42 -2.02
CA VAL A 123 0.97 -5.33 -1.00
C VAL A 123 1.45 -6.04 0.26
N PHE A 124 1.37 -5.34 1.39
CA PHE A 124 1.62 -5.90 2.70
C PHE A 124 0.36 -5.73 3.54
N ILE A 125 -0.09 -6.79 4.19
CA ILE A 125 -1.15 -6.67 5.18
C ILE A 125 -0.51 -6.75 6.55
N ILE A 126 -0.80 -5.77 7.38
CA ILE A 126 -0.21 -5.64 8.72
C ILE A 126 -1.35 -5.70 9.73
N ASP A 127 -1.21 -6.56 10.76
CA ASP A 127 -2.23 -6.68 11.79
C ASP A 127 -2.13 -5.52 12.80
N PRO A 128 -3.14 -5.34 13.67
CA PRO A 128 -3.12 -4.25 14.66
C PRO A 128 -1.93 -4.25 15.61
N LYS A 129 -1.23 -5.38 15.75
CA LYS A 129 -0.02 -5.48 16.57
C LYS A 129 1.24 -5.09 15.83
N GLY A 130 1.12 -4.75 14.55
CA GLY A 130 2.25 -4.34 13.71
C GLY A 130 2.98 -5.50 13.03
N ILE A 131 2.39 -6.69 13.01
CA ILE A 131 3.03 -7.87 12.39
C ILE A 131 2.53 -8.03 10.96
N VAL A 132 3.45 -8.31 10.04
CA VAL A 132 3.12 -8.59 8.63
C VAL A 132 2.45 -9.97 8.57
N VAL A 133 1.22 -10.02 8.06
CA VAL A 133 0.45 -11.25 7.94
C VAL A 133 0.27 -11.71 6.50
N TYR A 134 0.60 -10.85 5.54
CA TYR A 134 0.54 -11.16 4.10
C TYR A 134 1.54 -10.29 3.36
N LYS A 135 2.19 -10.85 2.35
CA LYS A 135 3.15 -10.12 1.51
C LYS A 135 3.04 -10.60 0.07
N TRP A 136 2.94 -9.65 -0.84
CA TRP A 136 3.01 -9.90 -2.27
C TRP A 136 3.86 -8.80 -2.89
N VAL A 137 4.87 -9.16 -3.68
CA VAL A 137 5.75 -8.21 -4.38
C VAL A 137 5.90 -8.68 -5.82
N SER A 138 5.64 -7.78 -6.77
CA SER A 138 5.84 -8.08 -8.19
C SER A 138 7.09 -7.38 -8.72
N GLU A 139 7.90 -8.13 -9.44
CA GLU A 139 9.03 -7.56 -10.19
C GLU A 139 8.55 -6.89 -11.49
N ASP A 140 7.35 -7.23 -11.94
CA ASP A 140 6.76 -6.67 -13.15
C ASP A 140 5.70 -5.63 -12.78
N PRO A 141 5.92 -4.32 -13.09
CA PRO A 141 4.97 -3.27 -12.70
C PRO A 141 3.62 -3.34 -13.44
N ARG A 142 3.52 -4.22 -14.45
CA ARG A 142 2.27 -4.40 -15.21
C ARG A 142 1.32 -5.41 -14.55
N VAL A 143 1.78 -6.14 -13.54
CA VAL A 143 0.99 -7.15 -12.85
C VAL A 143 0.27 -6.53 -11.65
N GLU A 144 -1.05 -6.66 -11.61
CA GLU A 144 -1.86 -6.22 -10.47
C GLU A 144 -1.86 -7.27 -9.36
N PRO A 145 -2.12 -6.86 -8.10
CA PRO A 145 -2.29 -7.84 -7.02
C PRO A 145 -3.58 -8.65 -7.21
N ASP A 146 -3.65 -9.78 -6.54
CA ASP A 146 -4.87 -10.60 -6.47
C ASP A 146 -5.76 -10.04 -5.35
N TYR A 147 -6.73 -9.21 -5.71
CA TYR A 147 -7.61 -8.52 -4.76
C TYR A 147 -8.49 -9.50 -3.98
N ASP A 148 -8.93 -10.58 -4.63
CA ASP A 148 -9.74 -11.61 -3.98
C ASP A 148 -8.94 -12.36 -2.92
N GLU A 149 -7.67 -12.62 -3.20
CA GLU A 149 -6.77 -13.24 -2.20
C GLU A 149 -6.60 -12.34 -0.98
N ILE A 150 -6.42 -11.03 -1.19
CA ILE A 150 -6.31 -10.07 -0.10
C ILE A 150 -7.56 -10.13 0.78
N GLU A 151 -8.74 -10.13 0.17
CA GLU A 151 -10.00 -10.21 0.91
C GLU A 151 -10.15 -11.55 1.64
N ARG A 152 -9.74 -12.67 1.00
CA ARG A 152 -9.79 -13.99 1.64
C ARG A 152 -8.88 -14.07 2.87
N VAL A 153 -7.69 -13.48 2.78
CA VAL A 153 -6.76 -13.43 3.92
C VAL A 153 -7.39 -12.66 5.08
N LEU A 154 -7.97 -11.50 4.79
CA LEU A 154 -8.62 -10.67 5.81
C LEU A 154 -9.83 -11.37 6.42
N GLU A 155 -10.64 -12.05 5.62
CA GLU A 155 -11.78 -12.82 6.11
C GLU A 155 -11.34 -13.92 7.07
N ARG A 156 -10.29 -14.65 6.70
CA ARG A 156 -9.73 -15.72 7.52
C ARG A 156 -9.24 -15.19 8.86
N LEU A 157 -8.55 -14.06 8.85
CA LEU A 157 -8.04 -13.43 10.06
C LEU A 157 -9.18 -12.92 10.96
N LYS A 158 -10.22 -12.34 10.36
CA LYS A 158 -11.38 -11.85 11.10
C LYS A 158 -12.12 -13.00 11.80
N LYS A 159 -12.11 -14.20 11.21
CA LYS A 159 -12.70 -15.39 11.80
C LYS A 159 -11.79 -16.08 12.81
N GLY A 160 -10.62 -15.49 13.13
CA GLY A 160 -9.67 -16.04 14.08
C GLY A 160 -8.75 -17.10 13.50
N GLY A 161 -8.73 -17.26 12.16
CA GLY A 161 -7.81 -18.17 11.49
C GLY A 161 -6.40 -17.62 11.40
N SER A 162 -5.41 -18.51 11.23
CA SER A 162 -4.02 -18.10 10.96
C SER A 162 -3.72 -18.17 9.48
N VAL A 163 -2.85 -17.27 9.03
CA VAL A 163 -2.34 -17.26 7.66
C VAL A 163 -1.01 -17.98 7.64
N LYS A 164 -0.93 -18.99 6.78
CA LYS A 164 0.32 -19.71 6.56
C LYS A 164 0.66 -19.74 5.09
#